data_56328ba407b2e3b87f90915388415c17
#
_entry.id   56328ba407b2e3b87f90915388415c17
#
_cell.length_a   1.000
_cell.length_b   1.000
_cell.length_c   1.000
_cell.angle_alpha   90.00
_cell.angle_beta   90.00
_cell.angle_gamma   90.00
#
_symmetry.space_group_name_H-M   'P 1'
#
loop_
_entity.id
_entity.type
_entity.pdbx_description
1 polymer ?
#
loop_
_entity_poly.entity_id
_entity_poly.type
_entity_poly.pdbx_seq_one_letter_code
_entity_poly.pdbx_strand_id
1 'polypeptide(L)'
;MGDRILHKGLKSKVMSAEAAAALIPNGAVVGMSGFTGAGYPKAVPIALSKRALDEKLKGKPLKLDVLTGASTGPEQDTMMSTVEASRFRFPYQGDAATREKINAGLIEYQDMHLSHAGSLVRYGYYGKGKNNLDFAVIEVTKINEDGTLVPSSSCGANNVYFEMADKIILEVNSWQDERLEGMHDIISIPGAHGTRGPLPILAADDRKGSKFWTIDVNKVVAVVESAFPDRNAPFKPPEEIHKRIAQHILDFFDGEVKAGRLSKHLNPLQSGVGNIANAVLVGLNEGPFEKMISYTEVIQDGMLDMLDSGKLTAASATAFSVSPEGQVRFNKNIDRYRKQIILRPQEISNHPEIIRRLGCIAMNGFVEADIYGHVNSTHIAGKGIENGIGGSGDFARNSAYTIFMSPATAKDGKISAIVPFASHIDHTEHEVNGIVTEFGFADLRGRSPKEKAKEVIEKCAAPEYRPILWDYVKRAMKNPSAGLHSPHMFSEAFAFHTRYLATGDMRPKK
;
A
#
# COMPACT_ATOMS: atom_id res chain seq x y z
N MET A 1 -12.95 -15.18 -28.00
CA MET A 1 -12.66 -15.38 -26.58
C MET A 1 -13.54 -16.53 -26.10
N GLY A 2 -12.99 -17.45 -25.28
CA GLY A 2 -13.79 -18.55 -24.70
C GLY A 2 -14.82 -18.02 -23.68
N ASP A 3 -15.83 -18.82 -23.40
CA ASP A 3 -16.80 -18.55 -22.34
C ASP A 3 -16.09 -18.57 -20.99
N ARG A 4 -16.19 -17.49 -20.22
CA ARG A 4 -15.53 -17.35 -18.91
C ARG A 4 -16.46 -17.62 -17.74
N ILE A 5 -17.74 -17.90 -18.00
CA ILE A 5 -18.74 -18.19 -16.99
C ILE A 5 -19.26 -19.61 -17.22
N LEU A 6 -18.55 -20.59 -16.65
CA LEU A 6 -18.84 -22.02 -16.91
C LEU A 6 -19.90 -22.58 -15.97
N HIS A 7 -20.11 -22.00 -14.78
CA HIS A 7 -21.11 -22.45 -13.82
C HIS A 7 -22.53 -22.06 -14.29
N LYS A 8 -23.38 -23.04 -14.62
CA LYS A 8 -24.71 -22.84 -15.22
C LYS A 8 -25.61 -21.92 -14.40
N GLY A 9 -25.65 -22.08 -13.07
CA GLY A 9 -26.49 -21.29 -12.17
C GLY A 9 -26.05 -19.83 -12.08
N LEU A 10 -24.72 -19.54 -12.21
CA LEU A 10 -24.21 -18.16 -12.22
C LEU A 10 -24.36 -17.52 -13.61
N LYS A 11 -24.29 -18.30 -14.66
CA LYS A 11 -24.55 -17.82 -16.04
C LYS A 11 -25.97 -17.27 -16.20
N SER A 12 -26.96 -17.82 -15.51
CA SER A 12 -28.33 -17.30 -15.51
C SER A 12 -28.50 -15.98 -14.75
N LYS A 13 -27.50 -15.54 -13.97
CA LYS A 13 -27.46 -14.27 -13.22
C LYS A 13 -26.71 -13.16 -13.95
N VAL A 14 -26.30 -13.39 -15.21
CA VAL A 14 -25.65 -12.37 -16.04
C VAL A 14 -26.62 -11.23 -16.33
N MET A 15 -26.19 -10.01 -16.05
CA MET A 15 -26.97 -8.80 -16.30
C MET A 15 -26.07 -7.59 -16.61
N SER A 16 -26.69 -6.46 -17.01
CA SER A 16 -25.94 -5.23 -17.23
C SER A 16 -25.36 -4.65 -15.92
N ALA A 17 -24.33 -3.84 -16.03
CA ALA A 17 -23.75 -3.14 -14.89
C ALA A 17 -24.75 -2.21 -14.19
N GLU A 18 -25.65 -1.57 -14.96
CA GLU A 18 -26.71 -0.71 -14.45
C GLU A 18 -27.74 -1.51 -13.62
N ALA A 19 -28.14 -2.70 -14.11
CA ALA A 19 -29.05 -3.56 -13.38
C ALA A 19 -28.40 -4.08 -12.08
N ALA A 20 -27.13 -4.47 -12.11
CA ALA A 20 -26.38 -4.89 -10.94
C ALA A 20 -26.20 -3.72 -9.93
N ALA A 21 -25.84 -2.54 -10.40
CA ALA A 21 -25.71 -1.33 -9.57
C ALA A 21 -27.05 -0.93 -8.90
N ALA A 22 -28.19 -1.18 -9.55
CA ALA A 22 -29.52 -0.89 -9.01
C ALA A 22 -29.87 -1.78 -7.79
N LEU A 23 -29.23 -2.93 -7.62
CA LEU A 23 -29.43 -3.83 -6.47
C LEU A 23 -28.84 -3.27 -5.17
N ILE A 24 -27.88 -2.34 -5.25
CA ILE A 24 -27.18 -1.79 -4.09
C ILE A 24 -27.98 -0.60 -3.54
N PRO A 25 -28.58 -0.69 -2.34
CA PRO A 25 -29.39 0.39 -1.79
C PRO A 25 -28.55 1.55 -1.28
N ASN A 26 -29.19 2.71 -1.14
CA ASN A 26 -28.57 3.85 -0.45
C ASN A 26 -28.22 3.49 0.99
N GLY A 27 -27.05 3.91 1.45
CA GLY A 27 -26.52 3.63 2.79
C GLY A 27 -25.88 2.25 2.95
N ALA A 28 -25.74 1.46 1.89
CA ALA A 28 -25.10 0.14 1.96
C ALA A 28 -23.62 0.24 2.30
N VAL A 29 -23.13 -0.78 3.00
CA VAL A 29 -21.71 -1.04 3.24
C VAL A 29 -21.22 -2.05 2.19
N VAL A 30 -20.30 -1.62 1.34
CA VAL A 30 -19.88 -2.40 0.17
C VAL A 30 -18.37 -2.65 0.23
N GLY A 31 -18.00 -3.93 0.28
CA GLY A 31 -16.62 -4.37 0.04
C GLY A 31 -16.36 -4.47 -1.46
N MET A 32 -15.37 -3.77 -2.00
CA MET A 32 -15.01 -3.84 -3.41
C MET A 32 -13.59 -4.38 -3.57
N SER A 33 -13.35 -5.23 -4.58
CA SER A 33 -12.00 -5.70 -4.90
C SER A 33 -11.11 -4.58 -5.36
N GLY A 34 -9.81 -4.87 -5.42
CA GLY A 34 -8.79 -4.00 -5.92
C GLY A 34 -7.73 -3.64 -4.90
N PHE A 35 -6.50 -3.53 -5.42
CA PHE A 35 -5.34 -3.07 -4.69
C PHE A 35 -4.46 -2.32 -5.69
N THR A 36 -4.19 -1.04 -5.48
CA THR A 36 -3.67 -0.12 -6.50
C THR A 36 -4.59 -0.06 -7.72
N GLY A 37 -4.09 0.19 -8.91
CA GLY A 37 -4.86 0.18 -10.16
C GLY A 37 -5.14 -1.22 -10.72
N ALA A 38 -5.06 -2.29 -9.91
CA ALA A 38 -5.17 -3.68 -10.34
C ALA A 38 -6.37 -4.40 -9.71
N GLY A 39 -7.05 -5.22 -10.49
CA GLY A 39 -8.04 -6.18 -10.01
C GLY A 39 -9.28 -5.60 -9.32
N TYR A 40 -9.65 -4.35 -9.63
CA TYR A 40 -10.85 -3.72 -9.10
C TYR A 40 -12.00 -3.77 -10.11
N PRO A 41 -13.27 -3.79 -9.69
CA PRO A 41 -14.41 -3.72 -10.60
C PRO A 41 -14.46 -2.35 -11.26
N LYS A 42 -14.80 -2.28 -12.53
CA LYS A 42 -14.85 -1.04 -13.31
C LYS A 42 -16.27 -0.74 -13.80
N ALA A 43 -16.94 -1.73 -14.38
CA ALA A 43 -18.28 -1.55 -14.95
C ALA A 43 -19.33 -1.19 -13.89
N VAL A 44 -19.35 -1.91 -12.76
CA VAL A 44 -20.30 -1.66 -11.68
C VAL A 44 -20.07 -0.29 -11.01
N PRO A 45 -18.85 0.15 -10.65
CA PRO A 45 -18.60 1.49 -10.12
C PRO A 45 -18.94 2.61 -11.10
N ILE A 46 -18.71 2.43 -12.42
CA ILE A 46 -19.15 3.39 -13.43
C ILE A 46 -20.68 3.54 -13.39
N ALA A 47 -21.43 2.43 -13.36
CA ALA A 47 -22.87 2.45 -13.28
C ALA A 47 -23.39 3.06 -11.97
N LEU A 48 -22.74 2.75 -10.84
CA LEU A 48 -23.03 3.38 -9.53
C LEU A 48 -22.80 4.90 -9.57
N SER A 49 -21.72 5.34 -10.20
CA SER A 49 -21.42 6.77 -10.32
C SER A 49 -22.45 7.52 -11.17
N LYS A 50 -22.90 6.93 -12.29
CA LYS A 50 -23.98 7.49 -13.10
C LYS A 50 -25.28 7.58 -12.30
N ARG A 51 -25.67 6.48 -11.64
CA ARG A 51 -26.85 6.44 -10.78
C ARG A 51 -26.76 7.48 -9.65
N ALA A 52 -25.61 7.61 -8.99
CA ALA A 52 -25.43 8.58 -7.92
C ALA A 52 -25.59 10.02 -8.40
N LEU A 53 -25.10 10.33 -9.61
CA LEU A 53 -25.29 11.65 -10.23
C LEU A 53 -26.77 11.90 -10.51
N ASP A 54 -27.48 10.96 -11.13
CA ASP A 54 -28.91 11.08 -11.45
C ASP A 54 -29.77 11.22 -10.18
N GLU A 55 -29.50 10.46 -9.13
CA GLU A 55 -30.20 10.55 -7.86
C GLU A 55 -29.90 11.86 -7.12
N LYS A 56 -28.64 12.35 -7.17
CA LYS A 56 -28.25 13.64 -6.62
C LYS A 56 -29.00 14.80 -7.28
N LEU A 57 -29.13 14.78 -8.61
CA LEU A 57 -29.91 15.80 -9.38
C LEU A 57 -31.39 15.78 -9.03
N LYS A 58 -31.93 14.66 -8.58
CA LYS A 58 -33.32 14.50 -8.09
C LYS A 58 -33.48 14.83 -6.59
N GLY A 59 -32.43 15.31 -5.93
CA GLY A 59 -32.45 15.61 -4.49
C GLY A 59 -32.42 14.39 -3.57
N LYS A 60 -32.05 13.21 -4.07
CA LYS A 60 -31.97 11.93 -3.34
C LYS A 60 -30.57 11.32 -3.46
N PRO A 61 -29.53 11.94 -2.87
CA PRO A 61 -28.15 11.51 -3.09
C PRO A 61 -27.90 10.08 -2.62
N LEU A 62 -27.30 9.25 -3.48
CA LEU A 62 -26.81 7.94 -3.15
C LEU A 62 -25.49 8.08 -2.35
N LYS A 63 -25.42 7.46 -1.19
CA LYS A 63 -24.23 7.45 -0.32
C LYS A 63 -23.93 6.02 0.11
N LEU A 64 -22.69 5.59 -0.06
CA LEU A 64 -22.19 4.24 0.26
C LEU A 64 -21.00 4.31 1.20
N ASP A 65 -20.85 3.31 2.04
CA ASP A 65 -19.59 3.04 2.75
C ASP A 65 -18.79 2.06 1.92
N VAL A 66 -17.64 2.48 1.43
CA VAL A 66 -16.82 1.72 0.49
C VAL A 66 -15.53 1.25 1.14
N LEU A 67 -15.39 -0.08 1.25
CA LEU A 67 -14.20 -0.75 1.77
C LEU A 67 -13.47 -1.42 0.60
N THR A 68 -12.14 -1.30 0.55
CA THR A 68 -11.31 -1.89 -0.51
C THR A 68 -10.05 -2.54 0.08
N GLY A 69 -9.20 -3.13 -0.75
CA GLY A 69 -7.86 -3.57 -0.33
C GLY A 69 -6.95 -2.38 -0.04
N ALA A 70 -6.90 -1.44 -0.98
CA ALA A 70 -6.19 -0.15 -0.90
C ALA A 70 -6.89 0.85 -1.84
N SER A 71 -6.23 1.95 -2.27
CA SER A 71 -6.72 2.76 -3.39
C SER A 71 -6.87 1.92 -4.64
N THR A 72 -7.81 2.29 -5.49
CA THR A 72 -8.10 1.62 -6.74
C THR A 72 -7.92 2.58 -7.92
N GLY A 73 -8.46 2.26 -9.07
CA GLY A 73 -8.38 3.10 -10.25
C GLY A 73 -9.51 4.12 -10.37
N PRO A 74 -9.46 4.97 -11.41
CA PRO A 74 -10.35 6.11 -11.56
C PRO A 74 -11.82 5.74 -11.70
N GLU A 75 -12.16 4.61 -12.26
CA GLU A 75 -13.56 4.17 -12.43
C GLU A 75 -14.25 3.94 -11.08
N GLN A 76 -13.50 3.59 -10.05
CA GLN A 76 -14.01 3.39 -8.69
C GLN A 76 -13.73 4.61 -7.80
N ASP A 77 -12.48 4.92 -7.51
CA ASP A 77 -12.14 5.97 -6.55
C ASP A 77 -12.47 7.37 -7.05
N THR A 78 -11.91 7.78 -8.19
CA THR A 78 -12.10 9.14 -8.72
C THR A 78 -13.57 9.43 -9.05
N MET A 79 -14.24 8.53 -9.81
CA MET A 79 -15.62 8.79 -10.25
C MET A 79 -16.60 8.81 -9.09
N MET A 80 -16.56 7.82 -8.19
CA MET A 80 -17.47 7.76 -7.04
C MET A 80 -17.27 8.93 -6.08
N SER A 81 -16.03 9.38 -5.89
CA SER A 81 -15.72 10.55 -5.05
C SER A 81 -16.17 11.86 -5.69
N THR A 82 -15.99 12.00 -7.01
CA THR A 82 -16.41 13.21 -7.76
C THR A 82 -17.91 13.43 -7.67
N VAL A 83 -18.71 12.36 -7.77
CA VAL A 83 -20.17 12.45 -7.64
C VAL A 83 -20.64 12.39 -6.20
N GLU A 84 -19.70 12.28 -5.25
CA GLU A 84 -19.96 12.17 -3.80
C GLU A 84 -20.77 10.92 -3.41
N ALA A 85 -20.62 9.83 -4.14
CA ALA A 85 -21.26 8.56 -3.81
C ALA A 85 -20.64 7.87 -2.60
N SER A 86 -19.34 8.09 -2.34
CA SER A 86 -18.65 7.56 -1.15
C SER A 86 -18.92 8.45 0.06
N ARG A 87 -19.54 7.90 1.12
CA ARG A 87 -19.67 8.54 2.43
C ARG A 87 -18.48 8.25 3.32
N PHE A 88 -17.99 7.01 3.26
CA PHE A 88 -16.89 6.49 4.07
C PHE A 88 -15.93 5.69 3.21
N ARG A 89 -14.62 5.79 3.48
CA ARG A 89 -13.55 5.04 2.81
C ARG A 89 -12.63 4.37 3.83
N PHE A 90 -12.13 3.16 3.48
CA PHE A 90 -11.28 2.31 4.31
C PHE A 90 -10.54 1.29 3.42
N PRO A 91 -9.33 0.82 3.74
CA PRO A 91 -8.43 1.22 4.83
C PRO A 91 -7.33 2.18 4.40
N TYR A 92 -7.16 2.43 3.11
CA TYR A 92 -6.08 3.21 2.52
C TYR A 92 -6.60 4.07 1.38
N GLN A 93 -6.10 5.29 1.28
CA GLN A 93 -6.44 6.19 0.19
C GLN A 93 -5.26 7.03 -0.29
N GLY A 94 -5.05 7.06 -1.62
CA GLY A 94 -4.02 7.85 -2.29
C GLY A 94 -4.53 8.48 -3.59
N ASP A 95 -5.80 8.20 -4.02
CA ASP A 95 -6.41 8.86 -5.19
C ASP A 95 -6.62 10.35 -4.92
N ALA A 96 -6.21 11.19 -5.87
CA ALA A 96 -6.19 12.65 -5.69
C ALA A 96 -7.59 13.24 -5.44
N ALA A 97 -8.61 12.81 -6.20
CA ALA A 97 -9.97 13.32 -6.06
C ALA A 97 -10.61 12.89 -4.73
N THR A 98 -10.40 11.64 -4.34
CA THR A 98 -10.90 11.12 -3.06
C THR A 98 -10.21 11.81 -1.89
N ARG A 99 -8.91 12.01 -1.95
CA ARG A 99 -8.10 12.71 -0.95
C ARG A 99 -8.54 14.16 -0.77
N GLU A 100 -8.84 14.87 -1.87
CA GLU A 100 -9.40 16.22 -1.81
C GLU A 100 -10.70 16.25 -1.01
N LYS A 101 -11.60 15.29 -1.26
CA LYS A 101 -12.90 15.21 -0.55
C LYS A 101 -12.72 14.81 0.92
N ILE A 102 -11.76 13.94 1.25
CA ILE A 102 -11.41 13.60 2.63
C ILE A 102 -10.91 14.85 3.36
N ASN A 103 -9.95 15.57 2.77
CA ASN A 103 -9.37 16.77 3.38
C ASN A 103 -10.39 17.93 3.50
N ALA A 104 -11.44 17.93 2.67
CA ALA A 104 -12.56 18.85 2.77
C ALA A 104 -13.66 18.41 3.77
N GLY A 105 -13.52 17.25 4.41
CA GLY A 105 -14.50 16.69 5.35
C GLY A 105 -15.80 16.20 4.68
N LEU A 106 -15.77 15.94 3.38
CA LEU A 106 -16.93 15.45 2.59
C LEU A 106 -17.00 13.93 2.53
N ILE A 107 -15.89 13.25 2.75
CA ILE A 107 -15.78 11.79 2.87
C ILE A 107 -15.13 11.49 4.21
N GLU A 108 -15.80 10.69 5.03
CA GLU A 108 -15.22 10.12 6.23
C GLU A 108 -14.18 9.07 5.85
N TYR A 109 -13.03 9.07 6.51
CA TYR A 109 -11.94 8.17 6.19
C TYR A 109 -11.29 7.59 7.44
N GLN A 110 -11.07 6.29 7.42
CA GLN A 110 -10.25 5.64 8.42
C GLN A 110 -9.03 5.01 7.76
N ASP A 111 -7.86 5.51 8.12
CA ASP A 111 -6.59 4.90 7.80
C ASP A 111 -6.30 3.72 8.72
N MET A 112 -5.73 2.64 8.20
CA MET A 112 -5.47 1.44 8.98
C MET A 112 -4.34 0.60 8.37
N HIS A 113 -3.57 -0.07 9.23
CA HIS A 113 -2.65 -1.11 8.79
C HIS A 113 -3.36 -2.17 7.96
N LEU A 114 -2.80 -2.53 6.81
CA LEU A 114 -3.44 -3.46 5.87
C LEU A 114 -3.61 -4.86 6.46
N SER A 115 -2.70 -5.30 7.35
CA SER A 115 -2.83 -6.57 8.06
C SER A 115 -4.06 -6.63 8.97
N HIS A 116 -4.48 -5.50 9.52
CA HIS A 116 -5.63 -5.41 10.44
C HIS A 116 -6.96 -5.29 9.71
N ALA A 117 -6.95 -4.71 8.49
CA ALA A 117 -8.17 -4.36 7.77
C ALA A 117 -9.18 -5.52 7.67
N GLY A 118 -8.74 -6.68 7.22
CA GLY A 118 -9.60 -7.85 7.11
C GLY A 118 -10.14 -8.34 8.46
N SER A 119 -9.32 -8.31 9.50
CA SER A 119 -9.73 -8.70 10.85
C SER A 119 -10.83 -7.80 11.41
N LEU A 120 -10.69 -6.48 11.25
CA LEU A 120 -11.67 -5.51 11.74
C LEU A 120 -13.02 -5.65 11.04
N VAL A 121 -13.01 -6.01 9.74
CA VAL A 121 -14.24 -6.33 9.00
C VAL A 121 -14.88 -7.59 9.57
N ARG A 122 -14.12 -8.68 9.80
CA ARG A 122 -14.64 -9.92 10.41
C ARG A 122 -15.17 -9.71 11.83
N TYR A 123 -14.65 -8.74 12.58
CA TYR A 123 -15.15 -8.39 13.91
C TYR A 123 -16.43 -7.55 13.89
N GLY A 124 -16.96 -7.23 12.69
CA GLY A 124 -18.21 -6.50 12.52
C GLY A 124 -18.11 -5.00 12.75
N TYR A 125 -16.91 -4.41 12.80
CA TYR A 125 -16.75 -2.98 13.10
C TYR A 125 -17.32 -2.05 12.03
N TYR A 126 -17.47 -2.53 10.80
CA TYR A 126 -17.95 -1.72 9.66
C TYR A 126 -19.37 -2.06 9.21
N GLY A 127 -20.01 -3.04 9.81
CA GLY A 127 -21.35 -3.49 9.44
C GLY A 127 -22.52 -2.65 9.96
N LYS A 128 -22.28 -1.46 10.51
CA LYS A 128 -23.34 -0.57 11.07
C LYS A 128 -24.30 -1.27 12.03
N GLY A 129 -23.76 -2.02 12.98
CA GLY A 129 -24.53 -2.81 13.95
C GLY A 129 -24.97 -4.19 13.46
N LYS A 130 -24.64 -4.55 12.22
CA LYS A 130 -24.66 -5.91 11.69
C LYS A 130 -23.25 -6.49 11.74
N ASN A 131 -23.14 -7.81 11.80
CA ASN A 131 -21.84 -8.47 11.71
C ASN A 131 -21.35 -8.67 10.27
N ASN A 132 -22.14 -8.28 9.26
CA ASN A 132 -21.92 -8.53 7.84
C ASN A 132 -21.90 -7.23 7.04
N LEU A 133 -21.24 -7.26 5.87
CA LEU A 133 -21.36 -6.25 4.83
C LEU A 133 -22.63 -6.50 4.00
N ASP A 134 -23.26 -5.45 3.48
CA ASP A 134 -24.45 -5.60 2.63
C ASP A 134 -24.08 -6.23 1.28
N PHE A 135 -22.98 -5.79 0.66
CA PHE A 135 -22.52 -6.29 -0.64
C PHE A 135 -21.00 -6.49 -0.71
N ALA A 136 -20.58 -7.45 -1.53
CA ALA A 136 -19.26 -7.53 -2.12
C ALA A 136 -19.36 -7.34 -3.63
N VAL A 137 -18.54 -6.48 -4.23
CA VAL A 137 -18.42 -6.30 -5.68
C VAL A 137 -16.98 -6.64 -6.07
N ILE A 138 -16.80 -7.80 -6.70
CA ILE A 138 -15.45 -8.37 -6.86
C ILE A 138 -15.17 -8.69 -8.33
N GLU A 139 -14.06 -8.15 -8.86
CA GLU A 139 -13.53 -8.54 -10.15
C GLU A 139 -12.90 -9.92 -10.08
N VAL A 140 -13.21 -10.76 -11.06
CA VAL A 140 -12.62 -12.09 -11.26
C VAL A 140 -12.26 -12.31 -12.72
N THR A 141 -11.30 -13.21 -12.98
CA THR A 141 -10.89 -13.54 -14.35
C THR A 141 -11.85 -14.53 -14.99
N LYS A 142 -12.36 -15.51 -14.22
CA LYS A 142 -13.19 -16.62 -14.71
C LYS A 142 -13.98 -17.25 -13.58
N ILE A 143 -15.14 -17.83 -13.91
CA ILE A 143 -15.97 -18.67 -13.06
C ILE A 143 -15.92 -20.10 -13.57
N ASN A 144 -15.40 -21.04 -12.80
CA ASN A 144 -15.28 -22.44 -13.15
C ASN A 144 -16.65 -23.18 -13.05
N GLU A 145 -16.75 -24.38 -13.60
CA GLU A 145 -17.98 -25.19 -13.59
C GLU A 145 -18.46 -25.53 -12.18
N ASP A 146 -17.54 -25.75 -11.26
CA ASP A 146 -17.81 -26.05 -9.84
C ASP A 146 -18.15 -24.81 -8.98
N GLY A 147 -18.15 -23.60 -9.59
CA GLY A 147 -18.41 -22.33 -8.92
C GLY A 147 -17.18 -21.71 -8.26
N THR A 148 -16.02 -22.34 -8.33
CA THR A 148 -14.77 -21.68 -7.90
C THR A 148 -14.41 -20.55 -8.87
N LEU A 149 -13.70 -19.52 -8.36
CA LEU A 149 -13.39 -18.33 -9.12
C LEU A 149 -11.87 -18.21 -9.34
N VAL A 150 -11.46 -17.97 -10.57
CA VAL A 150 -10.07 -17.60 -10.88
C VAL A 150 -9.87 -16.14 -10.46
N PRO A 151 -8.97 -15.85 -9.52
CA PRO A 151 -8.73 -14.47 -9.09
C PRO A 151 -8.18 -13.60 -10.22
N SER A 152 -8.31 -12.29 -10.06
CA SER A 152 -7.80 -11.27 -10.97
C SER A 152 -6.34 -10.88 -10.62
N SER A 153 -5.86 -9.75 -11.11
CA SER A 153 -4.52 -9.20 -10.91
C SER A 153 -4.25 -8.68 -9.48
N SER A 154 -5.23 -8.76 -8.59
CA SER A 154 -5.05 -8.51 -7.15
C SER A 154 -5.89 -9.44 -6.29
N CYS A 155 -5.37 -9.77 -5.11
CA CYS A 155 -6.12 -10.45 -4.06
C CYS A 155 -6.75 -9.45 -3.08
N GLY A 156 -6.01 -8.44 -2.63
CA GLY A 156 -6.50 -7.47 -1.67
C GLY A 156 -7.18 -8.12 -0.46
N ALA A 157 -8.33 -7.57 -0.05
CA ALA A 157 -9.18 -8.10 1.01
C ALA A 157 -10.36 -8.96 0.51
N ASN A 158 -10.29 -9.47 -0.73
CA ASN A 158 -11.41 -10.13 -1.40
C ASN A 158 -11.96 -11.34 -0.64
N ASN A 159 -11.08 -12.16 -0.04
CA ASN A 159 -11.50 -13.30 0.78
C ASN A 159 -12.39 -12.87 1.94
N VAL A 160 -12.07 -11.76 2.59
CA VAL A 160 -12.87 -11.22 3.70
C VAL A 160 -14.22 -10.71 3.20
N TYR A 161 -14.24 -10.03 2.07
CA TYR A 161 -15.48 -9.50 1.50
C TYR A 161 -16.41 -10.62 1.03
N PHE A 162 -15.89 -11.68 0.42
CA PHE A 162 -16.66 -12.88 0.08
C PHE A 162 -17.27 -13.54 1.32
N GLU A 163 -16.50 -13.65 2.39
CA GLU A 163 -16.90 -14.24 3.66
C GLU A 163 -18.02 -13.41 4.32
N MET A 164 -17.82 -12.10 4.43
CA MET A 164 -18.63 -11.21 5.27
C MET A 164 -19.81 -10.57 4.56
N ALA A 165 -19.90 -10.61 3.23
CA ALA A 165 -21.02 -10.02 2.51
C ALA A 165 -22.28 -10.89 2.55
N ASP A 166 -23.46 -10.24 2.68
CA ASP A 166 -24.76 -10.88 2.52
C ASP A 166 -25.03 -11.22 1.05
N LYS A 167 -24.60 -10.34 0.13
CA LYS A 167 -24.81 -10.47 -1.32
C LYS A 167 -23.50 -10.20 -2.07
N ILE A 168 -23.31 -10.92 -3.17
CA ILE A 168 -22.10 -10.82 -4.01
C ILE A 168 -22.51 -10.45 -5.43
N ILE A 169 -21.81 -9.48 -5.99
CA ILE A 169 -21.80 -9.14 -7.42
C ILE A 169 -20.42 -9.49 -7.95
N LEU A 170 -20.36 -10.34 -8.97
CA LEU A 170 -19.12 -10.71 -9.65
C LEU A 170 -18.98 -9.90 -10.94
N GLU A 171 -17.84 -9.25 -11.14
CA GLU A 171 -17.46 -8.63 -12.42
C GLU A 171 -16.41 -9.51 -13.09
N VAL A 172 -16.81 -10.23 -14.16
CA VAL A 172 -15.92 -11.10 -14.94
C VAL A 172 -15.24 -10.26 -16.00
N ASN A 173 -13.95 -9.95 -15.78
CA ASN A 173 -13.21 -9.07 -16.67
C ASN A 173 -12.40 -9.87 -17.69
N SER A 174 -12.84 -9.85 -18.95
CA SER A 174 -12.22 -10.56 -20.07
C SER A 174 -10.89 -9.94 -20.55
N TRP A 175 -10.53 -8.73 -20.10
CA TRP A 175 -9.21 -8.15 -20.33
C TRP A 175 -8.11 -8.88 -19.56
N GLN A 176 -8.42 -9.44 -18.40
CA GLN A 176 -7.48 -10.24 -17.63
C GLN A 176 -7.10 -11.53 -18.38
N ASP A 177 -5.82 -11.89 -18.38
CA ASP A 177 -5.34 -13.11 -19.02
C ASP A 177 -5.79 -14.35 -18.21
N GLU A 178 -6.43 -15.33 -18.86
CA GLU A 178 -6.88 -16.55 -18.17
C GLU A 178 -5.73 -17.35 -17.53
N ARG A 179 -4.51 -17.18 -18.04
CA ARG A 179 -3.30 -17.82 -17.50
C ARG A 179 -2.84 -17.25 -16.16
N LEU A 180 -3.55 -16.24 -15.59
CA LEU A 180 -3.43 -15.90 -14.19
C LEU A 180 -3.81 -17.07 -13.26
N GLU A 181 -4.60 -18.02 -13.78
CA GLU A 181 -4.90 -19.27 -13.08
C GLU A 181 -3.62 -19.99 -12.62
N GLY A 182 -3.53 -20.28 -11.32
CA GLY A 182 -2.38 -20.94 -10.70
C GLY A 182 -1.27 -20.01 -10.19
N MET A 183 -1.41 -18.70 -10.37
CA MET A 183 -0.48 -17.72 -9.78
C MET A 183 -0.78 -17.43 -8.32
N HIS A 184 -2.01 -17.68 -7.89
CA HIS A 184 -2.51 -17.33 -6.57
C HIS A 184 -2.23 -18.40 -5.51
N ASP A 185 -2.16 -17.95 -4.26
CA ASP A 185 -2.03 -18.79 -3.07
C ASP A 185 -2.97 -18.24 -1.98
N ILE A 186 -4.23 -18.65 -2.08
CA ILE A 186 -5.32 -18.14 -1.27
C ILE A 186 -5.36 -18.88 0.06
N ILE A 187 -4.94 -18.20 1.12
CA ILE A 187 -5.08 -18.66 2.50
C ILE A 187 -6.07 -17.73 3.18
N SER A 188 -7.13 -18.27 3.74
CA SER A 188 -8.04 -17.53 4.60
C SER A 188 -7.64 -17.72 6.05
N ILE A 189 -7.64 -16.64 6.82
CA ILE A 189 -7.45 -16.68 8.27
C ILE A 189 -8.84 -16.75 8.90
N PRO A 190 -9.33 -17.93 9.27
CA PRO A 190 -10.68 -18.04 9.80
C PRO A 190 -10.81 -17.43 11.18
N GLY A 191 -12.00 -16.97 11.48
CA GLY A 191 -12.49 -16.97 12.82
C GLY A 191 -12.31 -15.73 13.64
N ALA A 192 -12.97 -15.89 14.77
CA ALA A 192 -13.06 -14.97 15.88
C ALA A 192 -11.73 -14.87 16.65
N HIS A 193 -11.69 -13.95 17.58
CA HIS A 193 -10.58 -13.76 18.52
C HIS A 193 -10.16 -15.07 19.19
N GLY A 194 -8.85 -15.32 19.23
CA GLY A 194 -8.27 -16.44 19.98
C GLY A 194 -8.38 -17.82 19.34
N THR A 195 -8.95 -17.96 18.13
CA THR A 195 -9.10 -19.26 17.46
C THR A 195 -8.13 -19.49 16.31
N ARG A 196 -7.20 -18.56 16.06
CA ARG A 196 -6.26 -18.61 14.94
C ARG A 196 -5.05 -19.50 15.25
N GLY A 197 -4.76 -20.42 14.36
CA GLY A 197 -3.51 -21.17 14.37
C GLY A 197 -2.36 -20.44 13.68
N PRO A 198 -1.12 -20.95 13.79
CA PRO A 198 0.03 -20.39 13.06
C PRO A 198 -0.15 -20.56 11.56
N LEU A 199 0.30 -19.56 10.79
CA LEU A 199 0.26 -19.62 9.32
C LEU A 199 1.41 -20.50 8.80
N PRO A 200 1.14 -21.43 7.86
CA PRO A 200 2.11 -22.43 7.41
C PRO A 200 3.10 -21.91 6.37
N ILE A 201 3.39 -20.62 6.32
CA ILE A 201 4.35 -20.00 5.40
C ILE A 201 5.70 -19.88 6.10
N LEU A 202 6.68 -20.66 5.66
CA LEU A 202 8.04 -20.69 6.23
C LEU A 202 9.06 -20.00 5.31
N ALA A 203 8.77 -19.89 4.02
CA ALA A 203 9.56 -19.19 3.03
C ALA A 203 8.67 -18.26 2.17
N ALA A 204 9.25 -17.21 1.61
CA ALA A 204 8.48 -16.23 0.84
C ALA A 204 7.81 -16.81 -0.42
N ASP A 205 8.37 -17.88 -0.98
CA ASP A 205 7.89 -18.60 -2.15
C ASP A 205 7.04 -19.85 -1.83
N ASP A 206 6.76 -20.13 -0.56
CA ASP A 206 5.83 -21.21 -0.18
C ASP A 206 4.44 -21.01 -0.81
N ARG A 207 3.83 -22.12 -1.26
CA ARG A 207 2.42 -22.15 -1.71
C ARG A 207 1.68 -23.19 -0.87
N LYS A 208 0.76 -22.73 -0.04
CA LYS A 208 0.05 -23.54 0.97
C LYS A 208 -1.46 -23.44 0.87
N GLY A 209 -1.96 -22.48 0.10
CA GLY A 209 -3.38 -22.21 -0.05
C GLY A 209 -3.96 -22.74 -1.36
N SER A 210 -5.17 -22.29 -1.66
CA SER A 210 -5.89 -22.60 -2.90
C SER A 210 -5.44 -21.69 -4.05
N LYS A 211 -5.58 -22.18 -5.28
CA LYS A 211 -5.41 -21.37 -6.50
C LYS A 211 -6.65 -20.54 -6.83
N PHE A 212 -7.76 -20.80 -6.16
CA PHE A 212 -9.09 -20.27 -6.47
C PHE A 212 -9.75 -19.68 -5.22
N TRP A 213 -10.62 -18.70 -5.44
CA TRP A 213 -11.61 -18.35 -4.43
C TRP A 213 -12.70 -19.41 -4.40
N THR A 214 -13.03 -19.88 -3.20
CA THR A 214 -14.24 -20.69 -2.94
C THR A 214 -15.25 -19.81 -2.24
N ILE A 215 -16.46 -19.70 -2.79
CA ILE A 215 -17.51 -18.83 -2.30
C ILE A 215 -18.83 -19.60 -2.11
N ASP A 216 -19.74 -19.05 -1.33
CA ASP A 216 -21.15 -19.50 -1.35
C ASP A 216 -21.84 -18.90 -2.59
N VAL A 217 -22.05 -19.71 -3.61
CA VAL A 217 -22.68 -19.30 -4.87
C VAL A 217 -24.12 -18.81 -4.71
N ASN A 218 -24.80 -19.16 -3.59
CA ASN A 218 -26.14 -18.68 -3.31
C ASN A 218 -26.17 -17.20 -2.94
N LYS A 219 -25.06 -16.66 -2.39
CA LYS A 219 -24.90 -15.22 -2.13
C LYS A 219 -24.76 -14.39 -3.41
N VAL A 220 -24.38 -14.99 -4.54
CA VAL A 220 -24.19 -14.24 -5.81
C VAL A 220 -25.56 -13.84 -6.35
N VAL A 221 -25.80 -12.54 -6.45
CA VAL A 221 -27.06 -11.95 -6.94
C VAL A 221 -26.94 -11.41 -8.37
N ALA A 222 -25.73 -11.13 -8.85
CA ALA A 222 -25.48 -10.66 -10.20
C ALA A 222 -24.10 -11.07 -10.69
N VAL A 223 -23.97 -11.28 -12.00
CA VAL A 223 -22.71 -11.41 -12.72
C VAL A 223 -22.70 -10.38 -13.83
N VAL A 224 -21.63 -9.59 -13.93
CA VAL A 224 -21.43 -8.56 -14.94
C VAL A 224 -20.21 -8.92 -15.78
N GLU A 225 -20.33 -8.91 -17.09
CA GLU A 225 -19.20 -9.09 -17.99
C GLU A 225 -18.56 -7.73 -18.33
N SER A 226 -17.24 -7.67 -18.29
CA SER A 226 -16.48 -6.46 -18.63
C SER A 226 -15.20 -6.80 -19.43
N ALA A 227 -14.57 -5.75 -19.99
CA ALA A 227 -13.32 -5.85 -20.73
C ALA A 227 -12.44 -4.60 -20.53
N PHE A 228 -12.33 -4.14 -19.26
CA PHE A 228 -11.57 -2.93 -18.92
C PHE A 228 -10.14 -3.26 -18.49
N PRO A 229 -9.14 -2.50 -18.95
CA PRO A 229 -7.75 -2.65 -18.49
C PRO A 229 -7.58 -2.22 -17.04
N ASP A 230 -6.56 -2.76 -16.38
CA ASP A 230 -6.05 -2.20 -15.13
C ASP A 230 -5.44 -0.81 -15.36
N ARG A 231 -5.41 0.03 -14.32
CA ARG A 231 -5.07 1.45 -14.39
C ARG A 231 -3.82 1.80 -13.57
N ASN A 232 -2.79 1.00 -13.70
CA ASN A 232 -1.52 1.33 -13.06
C ASN A 232 -0.80 2.48 -13.80
N ALA A 233 -0.04 3.26 -13.04
CA ALA A 233 0.70 4.39 -13.60
C ALA A 233 1.82 3.93 -14.54
N PRO A 234 2.15 4.70 -15.59
CA PRO A 234 3.32 4.46 -16.42
C PRO A 234 4.61 4.48 -15.59
N PHE A 235 5.57 3.64 -15.95
CA PHE A 235 6.90 3.66 -15.36
C PHE A 235 7.59 5.00 -15.68
N LYS A 236 8.21 5.59 -14.64
CA LYS A 236 9.04 6.80 -14.79
C LYS A 236 10.47 6.44 -14.45
N PRO A 237 11.44 6.69 -15.35
CA PRO A 237 12.85 6.48 -15.04
C PRO A 237 13.29 7.29 -13.81
N PRO A 238 14.12 6.73 -12.93
CA PRO A 238 14.62 7.45 -11.76
C PRO A 238 15.52 8.64 -12.17
N GLU A 239 15.30 9.76 -11.53
CA GLU A 239 16.16 10.95 -11.63
C GLU A 239 17.45 10.77 -10.79
N GLU A 240 18.42 11.65 -10.98
CA GLU A 240 19.71 11.57 -10.30
C GLU A 240 19.61 11.59 -8.76
N ILE A 241 18.67 12.36 -8.22
CA ILE A 241 18.41 12.38 -6.78
C ILE A 241 17.97 11.01 -6.26
N HIS A 242 17.11 10.31 -7.01
CA HIS A 242 16.63 8.98 -6.65
C HIS A 242 17.75 7.93 -6.71
N LYS A 243 18.65 8.06 -7.68
CA LYS A 243 19.82 7.18 -7.82
C LYS A 243 20.80 7.35 -6.66
N ARG A 244 21.03 8.59 -6.19
CA ARG A 244 21.88 8.83 -5.02
C ARG A 244 21.31 8.20 -3.75
N ILE A 245 20.00 8.35 -3.53
CA ILE A 245 19.33 7.71 -2.39
C ILE A 245 19.49 6.19 -2.49
N ALA A 246 19.23 5.61 -3.66
CA ALA A 246 19.40 4.17 -3.90
C ALA A 246 20.85 3.72 -3.65
N GLN A 247 21.85 4.48 -4.11
CA GLN A 247 23.26 4.14 -3.90
C GLN A 247 23.61 4.03 -2.42
N HIS A 248 23.14 4.96 -1.57
CA HIS A 248 23.38 4.89 -0.13
C HIS A 248 22.77 3.64 0.50
N ILE A 249 21.63 3.17 0.00
CA ILE A 249 21.00 1.93 0.46
C ILE A 249 21.82 0.70 0.02
N LEU A 250 22.31 0.69 -1.22
CA LEU A 250 23.14 -0.39 -1.75
C LEU A 250 24.48 -0.48 -1.02
N ASP A 251 25.10 0.66 -0.75
CA ASP A 251 26.35 0.74 0.03
C ASP A 251 26.15 0.22 1.46
N PHE A 252 25.01 0.52 2.06
CA PHE A 252 24.63 -0.03 3.37
C PHE A 252 24.49 -1.56 3.30
N PHE A 253 23.79 -2.10 2.30
CA PHE A 253 23.66 -3.57 2.17
C PHE A 253 24.99 -4.24 1.91
N ASP A 254 25.84 -3.67 1.07
CA ASP A 254 27.19 -4.20 0.82
C ASP A 254 28.03 -4.19 2.11
N GLY A 255 27.92 -3.13 2.91
CA GLY A 255 28.53 -3.06 4.24
C GLY A 255 28.02 -4.15 5.19
N GLU A 256 26.72 -4.43 5.21
CA GLU A 256 26.13 -5.49 6.04
C GLU A 256 26.58 -6.90 5.57
N VAL A 257 26.72 -7.10 4.25
CA VAL A 257 27.24 -8.35 3.69
C VAL A 257 28.73 -8.54 4.07
N LYS A 258 29.55 -7.51 3.90
CA LYS A 258 30.96 -7.53 4.30
C LYS A 258 31.16 -7.79 5.79
N ALA A 259 30.25 -7.29 6.62
CA ALA A 259 30.24 -7.52 8.06
C ALA A 259 29.66 -8.89 8.48
N GLY A 260 29.20 -9.69 7.53
CA GLY A 260 28.60 -11.01 7.80
C GLY A 260 27.20 -10.97 8.45
N ARG A 261 26.53 -9.81 8.48
CA ARG A 261 25.16 -9.66 9.02
C ARG A 261 24.07 -9.93 7.99
N LEU A 262 24.38 -9.80 6.70
CA LEU A 262 23.53 -10.22 5.59
C LEU A 262 24.30 -11.17 4.66
N SER A 263 23.59 -12.05 3.97
CA SER A 263 24.13 -12.83 2.86
C SER A 263 24.05 -12.02 1.54
N LYS A 264 24.73 -12.49 0.49
CA LYS A 264 24.59 -11.93 -0.87
C LYS A 264 23.18 -12.08 -1.47
N HIS A 265 22.37 -12.97 -0.90
CA HIS A 265 20.98 -13.18 -1.31
C HIS A 265 20.04 -12.17 -0.66
N LEU A 266 20.54 -11.40 0.30
CA LEU A 266 19.77 -10.55 1.20
C LEU A 266 18.65 -11.34 1.91
N ASN A 267 17.89 -10.66 2.75
CA ASN A 267 16.64 -11.19 3.28
C ASN A 267 15.49 -10.82 2.31
N PRO A 268 14.30 -11.43 2.43
CA PRO A 268 13.20 -11.08 1.56
C PRO A 268 12.93 -9.57 1.51
N LEU A 269 12.83 -9.05 0.29
CA LEU A 269 12.73 -7.61 0.03
C LEU A 269 11.27 -7.17 0.03
N GLN A 270 10.96 -6.12 0.78
CA GLN A 270 9.75 -5.33 0.61
C GLN A 270 10.14 -3.97 0.06
N SER A 271 9.43 -3.52 -0.94
CA SER A 271 9.62 -2.21 -1.56
C SER A 271 8.30 -1.48 -1.66
N GLY A 272 8.28 -0.21 -1.23
CA GLY A 272 7.18 0.69 -1.54
C GLY A 272 7.08 0.99 -3.04
N VAL A 273 6.12 1.80 -3.43
CA VAL A 273 5.90 2.25 -4.82
C VAL A 273 6.52 3.64 -5.01
N GLY A 274 7.06 3.91 -6.19
CA GLY A 274 7.52 5.25 -6.58
C GLY A 274 8.96 5.30 -7.11
N ASN A 275 9.41 6.49 -7.46
CA ASN A 275 10.66 6.68 -8.21
C ASN A 275 11.91 6.23 -7.42
N ILE A 276 11.95 6.44 -6.10
CA ILE A 276 13.08 6.00 -5.26
C ILE A 276 13.09 4.47 -5.19
N ALA A 277 11.92 3.85 -4.96
CA ALA A 277 11.79 2.41 -4.94
C ALA A 277 12.25 1.79 -6.27
N ASN A 278 11.85 2.38 -7.40
CA ASN A 278 12.31 1.98 -8.72
C ASN A 278 13.85 2.09 -8.85
N ALA A 279 14.46 3.18 -8.35
CA ALA A 279 15.91 3.36 -8.36
C ALA A 279 16.64 2.27 -7.56
N VAL A 280 16.09 1.90 -6.39
CA VAL A 280 16.65 0.82 -5.57
C VAL A 280 16.57 -0.52 -6.30
N LEU A 281 15.41 -0.85 -6.91
CA LEU A 281 15.26 -2.10 -7.67
C LEU A 281 16.21 -2.17 -8.87
N VAL A 282 16.41 -1.07 -9.60
CA VAL A 282 17.41 -0.98 -10.68
C VAL A 282 18.81 -1.25 -10.12
N GLY A 283 19.19 -0.57 -9.03
CA GLY A 283 20.51 -0.76 -8.42
C GLY A 283 20.73 -2.17 -7.86
N LEU A 284 19.70 -2.81 -7.31
CA LEU A 284 19.76 -4.21 -6.88
C LEU A 284 19.94 -5.17 -8.08
N ASN A 285 19.30 -4.85 -9.20
CA ASN A 285 19.43 -5.65 -10.42
C ASN A 285 20.85 -5.57 -11.02
N GLU A 286 21.49 -4.41 -10.95
CA GLU A 286 22.84 -4.15 -11.46
C GLU A 286 23.95 -4.51 -10.47
N GLY A 287 23.64 -4.54 -9.18
CA GLY A 287 24.56 -4.73 -8.07
C GLY A 287 25.07 -6.16 -7.87
N PRO A 288 25.89 -6.38 -6.83
CA PRO A 288 26.55 -7.66 -6.57
C PRO A 288 25.64 -8.72 -5.96
N PHE A 289 24.41 -8.37 -5.63
CA PHE A 289 23.43 -9.26 -5.00
C PHE A 289 22.85 -10.24 -6.00
N GLU A 290 22.48 -11.43 -5.55
CA GLU A 290 22.03 -12.52 -6.41
C GLU A 290 21.03 -13.44 -5.72
N LYS A 291 20.18 -14.13 -6.51
CA LYS A 291 19.19 -15.10 -6.00
C LYS A 291 18.32 -14.52 -4.89
N MET A 292 18.00 -13.24 -4.99
CA MET A 292 17.12 -12.55 -4.04
C MET A 292 15.70 -13.08 -4.14
N ILE A 293 14.89 -12.82 -3.12
CA ILE A 293 13.46 -13.10 -3.10
C ILE A 293 12.71 -11.88 -2.59
N SER A 294 11.49 -11.65 -3.08
CA SER A 294 10.65 -10.55 -2.59
C SER A 294 9.44 -11.08 -1.83
N TYR A 295 9.12 -10.42 -0.72
CA TYR A 295 7.88 -10.56 0.03
C TYR A 295 7.36 -9.17 0.32
N THR A 296 6.32 -8.73 -0.44
CA THR A 296 5.92 -7.33 -0.52
C THR A 296 4.41 -7.19 -0.73
N GLU A 297 3.93 -5.98 -0.96
CA GLU A 297 2.53 -5.70 -1.28
C GLU A 297 2.25 -5.78 -2.77
N VAL A 298 3.14 -5.24 -3.61
CA VAL A 298 2.92 -5.12 -5.06
C VAL A 298 4.12 -5.56 -5.88
N ILE A 299 3.85 -6.18 -7.02
CA ILE A 299 4.84 -6.49 -8.05
C ILE A 299 4.95 -5.29 -8.99
N GLN A 300 6.18 -4.78 -9.16
CA GLN A 300 6.50 -3.61 -9.99
C GLN A 300 7.38 -3.99 -11.18
N ASP A 301 7.52 -3.09 -12.17
CA ASP A 301 8.33 -3.30 -13.37
C ASP A 301 9.78 -3.71 -13.04
N GLY A 302 10.41 -3.05 -12.06
CA GLY A 302 11.77 -3.40 -11.63
C GLY A 302 11.90 -4.83 -11.08
N MET A 303 10.84 -5.37 -10.47
CA MET A 303 10.84 -6.79 -10.04
C MET A 303 10.73 -7.73 -11.24
N LEU A 304 9.97 -7.36 -12.30
CA LEU A 304 9.96 -8.12 -13.54
C LEU A 304 11.35 -8.12 -14.20
N ASP A 305 12.05 -6.99 -14.19
CA ASP A 305 13.44 -6.89 -14.69
C ASP A 305 14.38 -7.83 -13.91
N MET A 306 14.26 -7.86 -12.60
CA MET A 306 15.06 -8.72 -11.71
C MET A 306 14.72 -10.21 -11.89
N LEU A 307 13.45 -10.56 -12.17
CA LEU A 307 13.05 -11.93 -12.51
C LEU A 307 13.59 -12.34 -13.89
N ASP A 308 13.63 -11.41 -14.86
CA ASP A 308 14.14 -11.66 -16.21
C ASP A 308 15.65 -11.85 -16.21
N SER A 309 16.39 -11.09 -15.42
CA SER A 309 17.85 -11.20 -15.26
C SER A 309 18.28 -12.38 -14.38
N GLY A 310 17.34 -13.02 -13.65
CA GLY A 310 17.63 -14.09 -12.69
C GLY A 310 18.18 -13.59 -11.35
N LYS A 311 18.22 -12.28 -11.10
CA LYS A 311 18.60 -11.68 -9.82
C LYS A 311 17.56 -11.92 -8.74
N LEU A 312 16.28 -11.96 -9.11
CA LEU A 312 15.16 -12.33 -8.25
C LEU A 312 14.68 -13.73 -8.64
N THR A 313 14.54 -14.62 -7.68
CA THR A 313 14.09 -16.02 -7.93
C THR A 313 12.58 -16.16 -7.80
N ALA A 314 11.96 -15.44 -6.90
CA ALA A 314 10.52 -15.39 -6.71
C ALA A 314 10.07 -14.06 -6.11
N ALA A 315 8.80 -13.71 -6.34
CA ALA A 315 8.16 -12.53 -5.77
C ALA A 315 6.76 -12.87 -5.25
N SER A 316 6.53 -12.60 -3.98
CA SER A 316 5.25 -12.79 -3.29
C SER A 316 4.63 -11.44 -2.96
N ALA A 317 3.35 -11.21 -3.36
CA ALA A 317 2.65 -9.95 -3.17
C ALA A 317 1.14 -10.14 -3.08
N THR A 318 0.38 -9.05 -2.93
CA THR A 318 -1.10 -9.09 -3.00
C THR A 318 -1.62 -8.60 -4.36
N ALA A 319 -0.85 -7.80 -5.10
CA ALA A 319 -1.30 -7.21 -6.36
C ALA A 319 -0.15 -6.90 -7.32
N PHE A 320 -0.51 -6.63 -8.56
CA PHE A 320 0.38 -5.99 -9.53
C PHE A 320 0.29 -4.45 -9.45
N SER A 321 1.42 -3.81 -9.72
CA SER A 321 1.53 -2.37 -9.96
C SER A 321 2.54 -2.15 -11.10
N VAL A 322 2.33 -2.85 -12.21
CA VAL A 322 3.18 -2.78 -13.40
C VAL A 322 2.63 -1.74 -14.38
N SER A 323 3.53 -1.07 -15.08
CA SER A 323 3.16 -0.11 -16.14
C SER A 323 2.39 -0.79 -17.28
N PRO A 324 1.72 -0.03 -18.16
CA PRO A 324 1.11 -0.59 -19.36
C PRO A 324 2.08 -1.42 -20.20
N GLU A 325 3.33 -0.97 -20.37
CA GLU A 325 4.39 -1.67 -21.07
C GLU A 325 4.82 -2.94 -20.34
N GLY A 326 4.94 -2.86 -19.01
CA GLY A 326 5.20 -3.99 -18.12
C GLY A 326 4.09 -5.05 -18.22
N GLN A 327 2.83 -4.63 -18.32
CA GLN A 327 1.69 -5.54 -18.50
C GLN A 327 1.74 -6.30 -19.82
N VAL A 328 2.10 -5.64 -20.91
CA VAL A 328 2.30 -6.31 -22.23
C VAL A 328 3.40 -7.36 -22.12
N ARG A 329 4.54 -7.02 -21.52
CA ARG A 329 5.65 -7.94 -21.28
C ARG A 329 5.24 -9.11 -20.37
N PHE A 330 4.51 -8.81 -19.30
CA PHE A 330 4.00 -9.80 -18.38
C PHE A 330 3.09 -10.81 -19.09
N ASN A 331 2.09 -10.35 -19.82
CA ASN A 331 1.16 -11.24 -20.56
C ASN A 331 1.89 -12.12 -21.58
N LYS A 332 2.92 -11.57 -22.26
CA LYS A 332 3.73 -12.35 -23.22
C LYS A 332 4.49 -13.49 -22.54
N ASN A 333 4.92 -13.32 -21.28
CA ASN A 333 5.77 -14.28 -20.56
C ASN A 333 5.06 -14.90 -19.35
N ILE A 334 3.74 -14.83 -19.27
CA ILE A 334 2.96 -15.20 -18.09
C ILE A 334 3.19 -16.65 -17.63
N ASP A 335 3.42 -17.58 -18.56
CA ASP A 335 3.69 -19.00 -18.26
C ASP A 335 4.99 -19.22 -17.47
N ARG A 336 5.95 -18.32 -17.62
CA ARG A 336 7.15 -18.28 -16.80
C ARG A 336 6.88 -17.58 -15.48
N TYR A 337 6.30 -16.37 -15.52
CA TYR A 337 6.08 -15.56 -14.34
C TYR A 337 5.15 -16.22 -13.32
N ARG A 338 4.12 -16.97 -13.76
CA ARG A 338 3.23 -17.67 -12.81
C ARG A 338 3.89 -18.74 -11.96
N LYS A 339 5.11 -19.19 -12.32
CA LYS A 339 5.93 -20.10 -11.52
C LYS A 339 6.74 -19.36 -10.44
N GLN A 340 7.04 -18.08 -10.67
CA GLN A 340 7.91 -17.25 -9.86
C GLN A 340 7.14 -16.19 -9.04
N ILE A 341 5.94 -15.81 -9.47
CA ILE A 341 5.10 -14.82 -8.79
C ILE A 341 3.97 -15.52 -8.05
N ILE A 342 3.71 -15.04 -6.83
CA ILE A 342 2.67 -15.56 -5.95
C ILE A 342 1.81 -14.39 -5.50
N LEU A 343 0.51 -14.42 -5.83
CA LEU A 343 -0.45 -13.44 -5.33
C LEU A 343 -1.23 -14.00 -4.13
N ARG A 344 -1.27 -13.27 -3.04
CA ARG A 344 -1.86 -13.65 -1.76
C ARG A 344 -2.87 -12.61 -1.26
N PRO A 345 -3.86 -13.00 -0.45
CA PRO A 345 -4.65 -12.03 0.31
C PRO A 345 -3.75 -11.07 1.09
N GLN A 346 -4.15 -9.78 1.19
CA GLN A 346 -3.34 -8.77 1.88
C GLN A 346 -3.11 -9.09 3.36
N GLU A 347 -4.05 -9.77 4.01
CA GLU A 347 -3.88 -10.23 5.40
C GLU A 347 -2.78 -11.30 5.54
N ILE A 348 -2.30 -11.87 4.43
CA ILE A 348 -1.16 -12.78 4.38
C ILE A 348 0.10 -12.02 3.96
N SER A 349 0.07 -11.27 2.84
CA SER A 349 1.25 -10.50 2.36
C SER A 349 1.74 -9.48 3.38
N ASN A 350 0.84 -8.94 4.21
CA ASN A 350 1.13 -7.96 5.25
C ASN A 350 1.13 -8.56 6.67
N HIS A 351 1.11 -9.88 6.81
CA HIS A 351 0.95 -10.51 8.12
C HIS A 351 2.18 -10.31 9.02
N PRO A 352 2.06 -9.67 10.20
CA PRO A 352 3.17 -9.34 11.08
C PRO A 352 4.04 -10.54 11.48
N GLU A 353 3.42 -11.70 11.78
CA GLU A 353 4.15 -12.92 12.13
C GLU A 353 5.00 -13.43 10.97
N ILE A 354 4.47 -13.42 9.74
CA ILE A 354 5.19 -13.90 8.56
C ILE A 354 6.35 -12.97 8.25
N ILE A 355 6.13 -11.65 8.22
CA ILE A 355 7.15 -10.64 7.97
C ILE A 355 8.31 -10.80 8.97
N ARG A 356 7.99 -10.98 10.26
CA ARG A 356 8.99 -11.18 11.32
C ARG A 356 9.74 -12.49 11.18
N ARG A 357 9.05 -13.57 10.89
CA ARG A 357 9.66 -14.91 10.71
C ARG A 357 10.58 -14.94 9.50
N LEU A 358 10.21 -14.31 8.40
CA LEU A 358 11.02 -14.21 7.19
C LEU A 358 12.20 -13.24 7.37
N GLY A 359 12.14 -12.33 8.36
CA GLY A 359 13.16 -11.31 8.60
C GLY A 359 13.30 -10.34 7.44
N CYS A 360 12.20 -9.86 6.89
CA CYS A 360 12.18 -9.00 5.71
C CYS A 360 13.07 -7.75 5.85
N ILE A 361 13.45 -7.17 4.71
CA ILE A 361 14.03 -5.84 4.59
C ILE A 361 12.94 -4.92 4.07
N ALA A 362 12.50 -3.96 4.88
CA ALA A 362 11.47 -2.99 4.52
C ALA A 362 12.06 -1.67 4.03
N MET A 363 11.64 -1.22 2.85
CA MET A 363 12.08 0.03 2.22
C MET A 363 10.85 0.84 1.81
N ASN A 364 10.57 1.90 2.56
CA ASN A 364 9.37 2.72 2.39
C ASN A 364 9.69 4.21 2.26
N GLY A 365 8.79 4.96 1.62
CA GLY A 365 8.89 6.40 1.53
C GLY A 365 8.41 7.12 2.79
N PHE A 366 8.84 8.37 2.99
CA PHE A 366 8.31 9.25 4.04
C PHE A 366 8.08 10.67 3.52
N VAL A 367 7.21 11.40 4.22
CA VAL A 367 6.94 12.82 4.00
C VAL A 367 7.91 13.67 4.82
N GLU A 368 8.03 13.34 6.11
CA GLU A 368 8.99 13.97 7.03
C GLU A 368 9.44 12.98 8.10
N ALA A 369 10.65 13.18 8.59
CA ALA A 369 11.19 12.48 9.75
C ALA A 369 11.76 13.49 10.75
N ASP A 370 11.62 13.23 12.04
CA ASP A 370 12.21 14.10 13.04
C ASP A 370 13.63 13.67 13.43
N ILE A 371 14.27 14.56 14.19
CA ILE A 371 15.67 14.38 14.62
C ILE A 371 15.90 13.13 15.48
N TYR A 372 14.85 12.53 16.05
CA TYR A 372 14.96 11.33 16.88
C TYR A 372 14.53 10.05 16.17
N GLY A 373 14.03 10.16 14.93
CA GLY A 373 13.70 9.02 14.09
C GLY A 373 12.23 8.63 14.07
N HIS A 374 11.31 9.48 14.54
CA HIS A 374 9.90 9.32 14.22
C HIS A 374 9.66 9.68 12.76
N VAL A 375 8.77 8.94 12.10
CA VAL A 375 8.48 9.11 10.68
C VAL A 375 6.98 9.35 10.46
N ASN A 376 6.70 10.37 9.66
CA ASN A 376 5.41 10.68 9.08
C ASN A 376 5.44 10.31 7.59
N SER A 377 4.58 9.40 7.17
CA SER A 377 4.45 8.97 5.77
C SER A 377 3.09 9.35 5.16
N THR A 378 2.21 10.01 5.89
CA THR A 378 0.80 10.19 5.52
C THR A 378 0.33 11.64 5.41
N HIS A 379 0.79 12.55 6.27
CA HIS A 379 0.24 13.90 6.39
C HIS A 379 1.25 15.00 6.03
N ILE A 380 0.77 16.09 5.44
CA ILE A 380 1.59 17.24 5.09
C ILE A 380 1.32 18.41 6.03
N ALA A 381 2.32 18.77 6.84
CA ALA A 381 2.36 20.00 7.66
C ALA A 381 1.07 20.27 8.45
N GLY A 382 0.41 19.23 8.96
CA GLY A 382 -0.86 19.35 9.68
C GLY A 382 -2.05 19.82 8.84
N LYS A 383 -1.91 19.91 7.52
CA LYS A 383 -2.98 20.39 6.61
C LYS A 383 -3.95 19.30 6.18
N GLY A 384 -3.47 18.09 6.04
CA GLY A 384 -4.30 17.00 5.56
C GLY A 384 -3.50 15.78 5.17
N ILE A 385 -4.24 14.74 4.81
CA ILE A 385 -3.70 13.47 4.35
C ILE A 385 -3.18 13.60 2.92
N GLU A 386 -2.01 13.00 2.66
CA GLU A 386 -1.44 12.81 1.32
C GLU A 386 -1.71 11.40 0.80
N ASN A 387 -1.60 10.42 1.69
CA ASN A 387 -1.98 9.02 1.45
C ASN A 387 -2.17 8.32 2.81
N GLY A 388 -2.69 7.09 2.80
CA GLY A 388 -2.78 6.28 4.00
C GLY A 388 -1.45 5.65 4.39
N ILE A 389 -1.39 5.05 5.59
CA ILE A 389 -0.22 4.32 6.09
C ILE A 389 0.07 3.06 5.26
N GLY A 390 -0.98 2.46 4.70
CA GLY A 390 -0.84 1.22 3.93
C GLY A 390 -0.24 0.08 4.75
N GLY A 391 0.66 -0.67 4.13
CA GLY A 391 1.40 -1.73 4.79
C GLY A 391 2.75 -1.30 5.34
N SER A 392 3.13 -0.03 5.19
CA SER A 392 4.45 0.43 5.66
C SER A 392 4.66 0.15 7.15
N GLY A 393 3.64 0.31 7.99
CA GLY A 393 3.70 0.00 9.41
C GLY A 393 3.77 -1.51 9.70
N ASP A 394 3.07 -2.32 8.92
CA ASP A 394 3.15 -3.78 9.04
C ASP A 394 4.59 -4.27 8.82
N PHE A 395 5.22 -3.78 7.74
CA PHE A 395 6.60 -4.14 7.42
C PHE A 395 7.60 -3.44 8.34
N ALA A 396 7.47 -2.15 8.61
CA ALA A 396 8.41 -1.40 9.43
C ALA A 396 8.59 -2.03 10.81
N ARG A 397 7.50 -2.35 11.48
CA ARG A 397 7.52 -2.90 12.85
C ARG A 397 8.00 -4.34 12.93
N ASN A 398 7.92 -5.10 11.84
CA ASN A 398 8.17 -6.54 11.85
C ASN A 398 9.37 -6.99 11.02
N SER A 399 9.98 -6.14 10.22
CA SER A 399 11.16 -6.45 9.43
C SER A 399 12.44 -6.51 10.27
N ALA A 400 13.45 -7.23 9.79
CA ALA A 400 14.78 -7.23 10.38
C ALA A 400 15.52 -5.91 10.12
N TYR A 401 15.27 -5.31 8.97
CA TYR A 401 15.78 -4.00 8.58
C TYR A 401 14.64 -3.12 8.10
N THR A 402 14.54 -1.92 8.66
CA THR A 402 13.51 -0.93 8.31
C THR A 402 14.16 0.37 7.88
N ILE A 403 14.02 0.71 6.61
CA ILE A 403 14.65 1.87 5.98
C ILE A 403 13.56 2.79 5.42
N PHE A 404 13.60 4.05 5.82
CA PHE A 404 12.76 5.10 5.25
C PHE A 404 13.57 6.04 4.37
N MET A 405 13.03 6.39 3.19
CA MET A 405 13.74 7.12 2.15
C MET A 405 12.89 8.25 1.57
N SER A 406 13.51 9.41 1.38
CA SER A 406 12.89 10.60 0.79
C SER A 406 13.96 11.56 0.28
N PRO A 407 13.70 12.43 -0.71
CA PRO A 407 14.51 13.61 -0.91
C PRO A 407 14.55 14.46 0.36
N ALA A 408 15.70 15.06 0.67
CA ALA A 408 15.87 15.87 1.89
C ALA A 408 15.01 17.13 1.88
N THR A 409 14.58 17.59 0.71
CA THR A 409 13.75 18.79 0.54
C THR A 409 12.70 18.62 -0.54
N ALA A 410 11.66 19.45 -0.47
CA ALA A 410 10.65 19.61 -1.50
C ALA A 410 10.43 21.11 -1.83
N LYS A 411 9.72 21.39 -2.94
CA LYS A 411 9.36 22.74 -3.39
C LYS A 411 10.57 23.69 -3.44
N ASP A 412 11.59 23.30 -4.19
CA ASP A 412 12.82 24.09 -4.39
C ASP A 412 13.52 24.44 -3.06
N GLY A 413 13.63 23.46 -2.16
CA GLY A 413 14.29 23.63 -0.87
C GLY A 413 13.48 24.34 0.21
N LYS A 414 12.21 24.71 -0.06
CA LYS A 414 11.36 25.44 0.89
C LYS A 414 10.78 24.55 1.99
N ILE A 415 10.74 23.25 1.77
CA ILE A 415 10.25 22.26 2.73
C ILE A 415 11.39 21.32 3.04
N SER A 416 11.76 21.18 4.31
CA SER A 416 12.69 20.15 4.79
C SER A 416 11.93 18.86 5.11
N ALA A 417 12.44 17.73 4.65
CA ALA A 417 11.96 16.42 5.05
C ALA A 417 12.49 16.00 6.43
N ILE A 418 13.54 16.67 6.94
CA ILE A 418 14.03 16.47 8.31
C ILE A 418 13.61 17.68 9.16
N VAL A 419 12.87 17.41 10.24
CA VAL A 419 12.22 18.43 11.08
C VAL A 419 12.57 18.25 12.56
N PRO A 420 12.39 19.28 13.42
CA PRO A 420 12.61 19.13 14.85
C PRO A 420 11.69 18.10 15.51
N PHE A 421 10.42 18.06 15.10
CA PHE A 421 9.41 17.11 15.57
C PHE A 421 8.40 16.86 14.44
N ALA A 422 8.09 15.59 14.16
CA ALA A 422 7.15 15.21 13.12
C ALA A 422 5.73 15.68 13.46
N SER A 423 5.04 16.27 12.48
CA SER A 423 3.67 16.81 12.68
C SER A 423 2.60 15.72 12.79
N HIS A 424 2.92 14.52 12.36
CA HIS A 424 2.16 13.30 12.49
C HIS A 424 3.15 12.13 12.64
N ILE A 425 2.82 11.09 13.39
CA ILE A 425 3.72 9.96 13.62
C ILE A 425 3.03 8.68 13.20
N ASP A 426 3.44 8.15 12.05
CA ASP A 426 3.01 6.85 11.57
C ASP A 426 3.93 5.73 12.08
N HIS A 427 5.24 6.04 12.21
CA HIS A 427 6.27 5.10 12.66
C HIS A 427 7.09 5.73 13.77
N THR A 428 7.22 4.99 14.86
CA THR A 428 7.95 5.48 16.03
C THR A 428 9.46 5.23 15.89
N GLU A 429 10.27 5.96 16.65
CA GLU A 429 11.72 5.79 16.70
C GLU A 429 12.18 4.36 17.05
N HIS A 430 11.28 3.53 17.59
CA HIS A 430 11.59 2.16 18.03
C HIS A 430 11.64 1.16 16.87
N GLU A 431 11.01 1.47 15.75
CA GLU A 431 10.91 0.58 14.60
C GLU A 431 11.71 1.06 13.38
N VAL A 432 12.25 2.29 13.41
CA VAL A 432 13.02 2.87 12.32
C VAL A 432 14.51 2.57 12.52
N ASN A 433 15.10 1.78 11.60
CA ASN A 433 16.52 1.41 11.65
C ASN A 433 17.40 2.35 10.82
N GLY A 434 16.88 2.90 9.73
CA GLY A 434 17.60 3.81 8.84
C GLY A 434 16.72 4.87 8.22
N ILE A 435 17.27 6.07 8.10
CA ILE A 435 16.70 7.18 7.31
C ILE A 435 17.71 7.53 6.21
N VAL A 436 17.22 7.72 5.00
CA VAL A 436 18.06 7.94 3.83
C VAL A 436 17.55 9.12 3.03
N THR A 437 18.46 10.01 2.67
CA THR A 437 18.24 11.07 1.69
C THR A 437 19.37 11.05 0.66
N GLU A 438 19.36 11.96 -0.30
CA GLU A 438 20.46 12.12 -1.27
C GLU A 438 21.79 12.55 -0.63
N PHE A 439 21.78 12.95 0.65
CA PHE A 439 22.97 13.37 1.38
C PHE A 439 23.63 12.24 2.17
N GLY A 440 22.94 11.12 2.41
CA GLY A 440 23.50 9.98 3.11
C GLY A 440 22.49 9.07 3.77
N PHE A 441 23.02 8.08 4.49
CA PHE A 441 22.31 7.09 5.28
C PHE A 441 22.58 7.33 6.77
N ALA A 442 21.55 7.62 7.54
CA ALA A 442 21.58 7.66 9.00
C ALA A 442 21.22 6.28 9.56
N ASP A 443 22.23 5.54 10.05
CA ASP A 443 22.03 4.27 10.76
C ASP A 443 21.62 4.54 12.21
N LEU A 444 20.39 4.23 12.58
CA LEU A 444 19.81 4.52 13.89
C LEU A 444 19.91 3.35 14.87
N ARG A 445 20.41 2.20 14.42
CA ARG A 445 20.49 0.98 15.23
C ARG A 445 21.47 1.13 16.40
N GLY A 446 21.05 0.72 17.60
CA GLY A 446 21.87 0.77 18.79
C GLY A 446 22.24 2.16 19.30
N ARG A 447 21.53 3.21 18.86
CA ARG A 447 21.80 4.60 19.19
C ARG A 447 20.77 5.19 20.15
N SER A 448 21.26 5.99 21.09
CA SER A 448 20.44 6.85 21.93
C SER A 448 19.80 7.97 21.10
N PRO A 449 18.72 8.62 21.56
CA PRO A 449 18.09 9.74 20.86
C PRO A 449 19.08 10.87 20.50
N LYS A 450 20.04 11.18 21.35
CA LYS A 450 21.08 12.20 21.06
C LYS A 450 21.99 11.79 19.90
N GLU A 451 22.38 10.51 19.84
CA GLU A 451 23.18 9.97 18.75
C GLU A 451 22.38 9.89 17.46
N LYS A 452 21.08 9.52 17.55
CA LYS A 452 20.15 9.56 16.41
C LYS A 452 20.04 10.97 15.85
N ALA A 453 19.86 11.99 16.70
CA ALA A 453 19.80 13.38 16.27
C ALA A 453 21.05 13.80 15.48
N LYS A 454 22.24 13.38 15.94
CA LYS A 454 23.49 13.63 15.22
C LYS A 454 23.50 12.96 13.84
N GLU A 455 23.21 11.66 13.78
CA GLU A 455 23.17 10.91 12.53
C GLU A 455 22.20 11.51 11.52
N VAL A 456 20.96 11.79 11.96
CA VAL A 456 19.91 12.33 11.08
C VAL A 456 20.26 13.72 10.57
N ILE A 457 20.71 14.62 11.44
CA ILE A 457 21.04 15.99 11.05
C ILE A 457 22.27 16.02 10.11
N GLU A 458 23.34 15.31 10.46
CA GLU A 458 24.59 15.36 9.72
C GLU A 458 24.51 14.63 8.36
N LYS A 459 23.77 13.53 8.30
CA LYS A 459 23.74 12.67 7.12
C LYS A 459 22.50 12.86 6.24
N CYS A 460 21.35 13.23 6.80
CA CYS A 460 20.09 13.25 6.04
C CYS A 460 19.49 14.65 5.85
N ALA A 461 19.77 15.61 6.75
CA ALA A 461 19.25 16.95 6.55
C ALA A 461 19.98 17.69 5.41
N ALA A 462 19.24 18.48 4.64
CA ALA A 462 19.84 19.36 3.63
C ALA A 462 20.78 20.39 4.29
N PRO A 463 21.89 20.74 3.65
CA PRO A 463 22.94 21.58 4.24
C PRO A 463 22.44 22.90 4.85
N GLU A 464 21.48 23.55 4.21
CA GLU A 464 20.89 24.81 4.67
C GLU A 464 20.03 24.66 5.93
N TYR A 465 19.51 23.47 6.23
CA TYR A 465 18.70 23.19 7.42
C TYR A 465 19.53 22.68 8.60
N ARG A 466 20.73 22.12 8.37
CA ARG A 466 21.59 21.59 9.44
C ARG A 466 21.89 22.59 10.55
N PRO A 467 22.31 23.84 10.26
CA PRO A 467 22.56 24.85 11.32
C PRO A 467 21.32 25.14 12.17
N ILE A 468 20.13 25.17 11.55
CA ILE A 468 18.87 25.48 12.22
C ILE A 468 18.48 24.33 13.15
N LEU A 469 18.61 23.09 12.68
CA LEU A 469 18.33 21.91 13.49
C LEU A 469 19.31 21.75 14.65
N TRP A 470 20.60 22.04 14.42
CA TRP A 470 21.62 22.02 15.47
C TRP A 470 21.40 23.12 16.54
N ASP A 471 20.98 24.32 16.13
CA ASP A 471 20.61 25.37 17.08
C ASP A 471 19.43 24.91 17.95
N TYR A 472 18.38 24.34 17.35
CA TYR A 472 17.26 23.79 18.09
C TYR A 472 17.69 22.72 19.11
N VAL A 473 18.49 21.73 18.70
CA VAL A 473 18.99 20.67 19.59
C VAL A 473 19.81 21.25 20.75
N LYS A 474 20.74 22.17 20.46
CA LYS A 474 21.59 22.80 21.48
C LYS A 474 20.76 23.59 22.52
N ARG A 475 19.72 24.27 22.09
CA ARG A 475 18.81 25.02 23.01
C ARG A 475 17.94 24.07 23.80
N ALA A 476 17.40 23.02 23.18
CA ALA A 476 16.61 21.99 23.85
C ALA A 476 17.44 21.30 24.96
N MET A 477 18.70 20.96 24.70
CA MET A 477 19.61 20.36 25.68
C MET A 477 19.95 21.28 26.86
N LYS A 478 19.83 22.59 26.70
CA LYS A 478 20.08 23.58 27.75
C LYS A 478 18.82 23.98 28.53
N ASN A 479 17.66 23.53 28.07
CA ASN A 479 16.38 23.84 28.74
C ASN A 479 16.28 23.08 30.07
N PRO A 480 16.29 23.78 31.21
CA PRO A 480 16.25 23.12 32.52
C PRO A 480 14.95 22.35 32.79
N SER A 481 13.88 22.65 32.07
CA SER A 481 12.60 21.96 32.17
C SER A 481 12.48 20.74 31.26
N ALA A 482 13.46 20.51 30.35
CA ALA A 482 13.47 19.36 29.47
C ALA A 482 14.24 18.20 30.12
N GLY A 483 13.68 17.00 30.04
CA GLY A 483 14.45 15.78 30.32
C GLY A 483 15.57 15.62 29.30
N LEU A 484 16.72 15.08 29.71
CA LEU A 484 17.89 14.99 28.83
C LEU A 484 17.92 13.73 27.94
N HIS A 485 16.91 12.89 27.97
CA HIS A 485 16.83 11.68 27.11
C HIS A 485 16.54 12.06 25.65
N SER A 486 15.40 12.71 25.41
CA SER A 486 14.98 13.21 24.08
C SER A 486 14.47 14.66 24.21
N PRO A 487 15.39 15.63 24.45
CA PRO A 487 14.99 16.98 24.78
C PRO A 487 14.32 17.71 23.63
N HIS A 488 13.18 18.34 23.92
CA HIS A 488 12.44 19.19 22.98
C HIS A 488 12.14 20.56 23.60
N MET A 489 11.99 21.55 22.73
CA MET A 489 11.40 22.85 23.07
C MET A 489 9.98 22.86 22.49
N PHE A 490 8.97 22.52 23.30
CA PHE A 490 7.59 22.36 22.80
C PHE A 490 7.04 23.61 22.11
N SER A 491 7.41 24.81 22.57
CA SER A 491 7.02 26.08 21.92
C SER A 491 7.59 26.23 20.49
N GLU A 492 8.62 25.48 20.13
CA GLU A 492 9.32 25.57 18.84
C GLU A 492 9.36 24.25 18.08
N ALA A 493 8.82 23.18 18.65
CA ALA A 493 8.82 21.84 18.04
C ALA A 493 8.24 21.85 16.61
N PHE A 494 7.22 22.66 16.36
CA PHE A 494 6.57 22.85 15.07
C PHE A 494 6.96 24.16 14.36
N ALA A 495 8.07 24.80 14.72
CA ALA A 495 8.46 26.08 14.14
C ALA A 495 8.67 26.03 12.62
N PHE A 496 9.13 24.90 12.08
CA PHE A 496 9.25 24.68 10.63
C PHE A 496 7.88 24.71 9.95
N HIS A 497 6.92 23.96 10.50
CA HIS A 497 5.57 23.84 9.97
C HIS A 497 4.81 25.17 10.07
N THR A 498 4.82 25.81 11.23
CA THR A 498 4.12 27.10 11.42
C THR A 498 4.68 28.19 10.52
N ARG A 499 6.00 28.21 10.31
CA ARG A 499 6.65 29.14 9.38
C ARG A 499 6.24 28.87 7.95
N TYR A 500 6.27 27.60 7.53
CA TYR A 500 5.82 27.23 6.19
C TYR A 500 4.36 27.64 5.95
N LEU A 501 3.47 27.41 6.90
CA LEU A 501 2.06 27.80 6.80
C LEU A 501 1.88 29.31 6.65
N ALA A 502 2.73 30.09 7.33
CA ALA A 502 2.66 31.56 7.32
C ALA A 502 3.35 32.21 6.10
N THR A 503 4.43 31.60 5.58
CA THR A 503 5.32 32.25 4.60
C THR A 503 5.55 31.44 3.32
N GLY A 504 5.19 30.16 3.30
CA GLY A 504 5.51 29.22 2.21
C GLY A 504 6.95 28.70 2.23
N ASP A 505 7.73 28.96 3.30
CA ASP A 505 9.12 28.53 3.45
C ASP A 505 9.39 28.13 4.92
N MET A 506 10.03 26.97 5.14
CA MET A 506 10.42 26.51 6.48
C MET A 506 11.64 27.23 7.01
N ARG A 507 12.46 27.88 6.16
CA ARG A 507 13.65 28.63 6.56
C ARG A 507 13.28 29.95 7.25
N PRO A 508 14.02 30.39 8.28
CA PRO A 508 13.83 31.72 8.83
C PRO A 508 14.15 32.78 7.76
N LYS A 509 13.39 33.87 7.75
CA LYS A 509 13.78 35.05 6.96
C LYS A 509 15.16 35.54 7.45
N LYS A 510 16.05 35.81 6.52
CA LYS A 510 17.37 36.43 6.83
C LYS A 510 17.17 37.80 7.41
#